data_5fa3f2b6f31bee5d06b2dc5e1496a4a1
#
_entry.id   5fa3f2b6f31bee5d06b2dc5e1496a4a1
#
_cell.length_a   1.000
_cell.length_b   1.000
_cell.length_c   1.000
_cell.angle_alpha   90.00
_cell.angle_beta   90.00
_cell.angle_gamma   90.00
#
_symmetry.space_group_name_H-M   'P 1'
#
loop_
_entity.id
_entity.type
_entity.pdbx_description
1 polymer ?
#
loop_
_entity_poly.entity_id
_entity_poly.type
_entity_poly.pdbx_seq_one_letter_code
_entity_poly.pdbx_strand_id
1 'polypeptide(L)'
;MNLRHAMKGRRALPAVAITTGLLLTVAGCGGGDDNGKPKSHSSSTSSSGQDQEGTQQQSQTPSADKVLATAKDGDITVTINSAERDQGGFVTVSGQVTNGGSSSWLGADWQSNETELAANGGSLSGASLVDEKGKKKYLVLRDTSGRCLCTKFSRVRPGDSSSWFAQFPAPPAGTTKVNFQVGGMPPAAIEISEG
;
A
#
# COMPACT_ATOMS: atom_id res chain seq x y z
N MET A 1 -56.15 -2.34 10.02
CA MET A 1 -56.35 -1.31 8.96
C MET A 1 -55.25 -1.47 7.95
N ASN A 2 -55.67 -1.90 6.76
CA ASN A 2 -54.82 -2.15 5.60
C ASN A 2 -54.36 -0.85 4.95
N LEU A 3 -53.12 -0.81 4.42
CA LEU A 3 -52.88 -0.10 3.15
C LEU A 3 -51.59 -0.65 2.52
N ARG A 4 -51.80 -1.47 1.51
CA ARG A 4 -50.80 -1.90 0.52
C ARG A 4 -50.59 -0.74 -0.46
N HIS A 5 -49.33 -0.39 -0.74
CA HIS A 5 -49.06 0.32 -2.00
C HIS A 5 -47.92 -0.42 -2.72
N ALA A 6 -48.34 -1.15 -3.73
CA ALA A 6 -47.46 -1.66 -4.77
C ALA A 6 -47.27 -0.55 -5.81
N MET A 7 -46.03 -0.22 -6.14
CA MET A 7 -45.71 0.50 -7.36
C MET A 7 -44.66 -0.26 -8.16
N LYS A 8 -45.19 -0.83 -9.22
CA LYS A 8 -44.56 -1.51 -10.34
C LYS A 8 -44.11 -0.43 -11.33
N GLY A 9 -42.84 -0.21 -11.49
CA GLY A 9 -42.26 0.71 -12.49
C GLY A 9 -41.22 -0.01 -13.35
N ARG A 10 -41.68 -0.52 -14.50
CA ARG A 10 -40.86 -0.95 -15.63
C ARG A 10 -40.34 0.29 -16.32
N ARG A 11 -39.01 0.41 -16.50
CA ARG A 11 -38.47 1.28 -17.55
C ARG A 11 -37.33 0.60 -18.28
N ALA A 12 -37.58 0.54 -19.55
CA ALA A 12 -36.85 0.07 -20.69
C ALA A 12 -35.38 0.50 -20.81
N LEU A 13 -34.60 -0.40 -21.39
CA LEU A 13 -33.25 -0.18 -21.92
C LEU A 13 -33.28 0.62 -23.23
N PRO A 14 -32.24 1.36 -23.54
CA PRO A 14 -31.78 1.38 -24.93
C PRO A 14 -30.34 0.79 -25.05
N ALA A 15 -30.24 -0.14 -25.96
CA ALA A 15 -28.99 -0.62 -26.53
C ALA A 15 -28.43 0.44 -27.48
N VAL A 16 -27.16 0.82 -27.30
CA VAL A 16 -26.41 1.54 -28.32
C VAL A 16 -25.19 0.72 -28.66
N ALA A 17 -25.22 0.11 -29.81
CA ALA A 17 -24.08 -0.48 -30.49
C ALA A 17 -23.34 0.61 -31.27
N ILE A 18 -22.06 0.81 -31.01
CA ILE A 18 -21.17 1.57 -31.89
C ILE A 18 -19.95 0.71 -32.18
N THR A 19 -19.96 0.15 -33.37
CA THR A 19 -18.81 -0.47 -34.04
C THR A 19 -18.04 0.61 -34.76
N THR A 20 -16.76 0.77 -34.49
CA THR A 20 -15.83 1.36 -35.47
C THR A 20 -14.46 0.72 -35.29
N GLY A 21 -14.11 -0.07 -36.26
CA GLY A 21 -12.79 -0.64 -36.44
C GLY A 21 -11.80 0.40 -36.96
N LEU A 22 -10.55 0.28 -36.55
CA LEU A 22 -9.44 0.87 -37.28
C LEU A 22 -8.25 -0.09 -37.23
N LEU A 23 -8.03 -0.76 -38.34
CA LEU A 23 -6.84 -1.54 -38.66
C LEU A 23 -5.73 -0.61 -39.07
N LEU A 24 -4.60 -0.67 -38.39
CA LEU A 24 -3.34 -0.10 -38.89
C LEU A 24 -2.28 -1.21 -38.86
N THR A 25 -2.05 -1.78 -40.02
CA THR A 25 -0.93 -2.63 -40.36
C THR A 25 0.27 -1.75 -40.71
N VAL A 26 1.40 -1.95 -40.02
CA VAL A 26 2.71 -1.49 -40.54
C VAL A 26 3.62 -2.70 -40.59
N ALA A 27 3.85 -3.15 -41.79
CA ALA A 27 4.91 -4.08 -42.17
C ALA A 27 6.19 -3.28 -42.37
N GLY A 28 7.28 -3.71 -41.76
CA GLY A 28 8.62 -3.19 -42.01
C GLY A 28 9.60 -4.35 -42.09
N CYS A 29 9.91 -4.77 -43.29
CA CYS A 29 10.94 -5.72 -43.68
C CYS A 29 12.32 -5.17 -43.43
N GLY A 30 13.31 -6.04 -43.18
CA GLY A 30 14.72 -5.77 -43.26
C GLY A 30 15.53 -6.98 -42.84
N GLY A 31 15.84 -7.85 -43.79
CA GLY A 31 16.68 -9.01 -43.64
C GLY A 31 18.17 -8.69 -43.70
N GLY A 32 19.01 -9.68 -43.38
CA GLY A 32 20.45 -9.67 -43.53
C GLY A 32 21.10 -10.78 -42.69
N ASP A 33 21.24 -11.94 -43.27
CA ASP A 33 22.20 -12.98 -42.86
C ASP A 33 23.62 -12.43 -42.92
N ASP A 34 24.49 -12.75 -41.95
CA ASP A 34 25.73 -13.45 -42.25
C ASP A 34 26.46 -13.93 -40.98
N ASN A 35 27.03 -15.07 -41.18
CA ASN A 35 27.79 -16.00 -40.40
C ASN A 35 29.19 -15.48 -40.03
N GLY A 36 29.70 -15.76 -38.83
CA GLY A 36 31.14 -15.60 -38.59
C GLY A 36 31.57 -15.51 -37.12
N LYS A 37 31.95 -16.62 -36.53
CA LYS A 37 32.75 -16.76 -35.29
C LYS A 37 34.24 -16.86 -35.66
N PRO A 38 35.21 -16.81 -34.75
CA PRO A 38 35.51 -16.02 -33.56
C PRO A 38 36.89 -15.34 -33.61
N LYS A 39 37.21 -14.46 -32.67
CA LYS A 39 38.52 -14.37 -31.99
C LYS A 39 38.62 -13.29 -30.94
N SER A 40 39.10 -13.70 -29.79
CA SER A 40 39.59 -12.91 -28.67
C SER A 40 40.68 -11.91 -29.03
N HIS A 41 40.64 -10.72 -28.44
CA HIS A 41 41.82 -9.98 -28.00
C HIS A 41 41.44 -9.01 -26.87
N SER A 42 42.16 -9.19 -25.76
CA SER A 42 42.29 -8.18 -24.69
C SER A 42 42.99 -6.94 -25.23
N SER A 43 42.56 -5.79 -24.79
CA SER A 43 43.47 -4.67 -24.45
C SER A 43 42.70 -3.55 -23.75
N SER A 44 43.13 -3.23 -22.57
CA SER A 44 42.88 -2.05 -21.78
C SER A 44 43.18 -0.76 -22.50
N THR A 45 42.37 0.29 -22.34
CA THR A 45 42.88 1.64 -22.10
C THR A 45 41.79 2.56 -21.59
N SER A 46 42.12 3.27 -20.54
CA SER A 46 41.43 4.34 -19.83
C SER A 46 41.02 5.51 -20.72
N SER A 47 39.93 6.17 -20.45
CA SER A 47 39.91 7.58 -20.00
C SER A 47 38.50 8.19 -19.93
N SER A 48 38.30 8.82 -18.81
CA SER A 48 37.63 10.10 -18.55
C SER A 48 36.15 10.28 -18.95
N GLY A 49 35.28 10.26 -17.98
CA GLY A 49 34.64 11.50 -17.50
C GLY A 49 33.36 11.88 -18.21
N GLN A 50 32.26 11.64 -17.57
CA GLN A 50 31.22 12.69 -17.43
C GLN A 50 30.20 12.26 -16.37
N ASP A 51 30.10 13.11 -15.37
CA ASP A 51 29.13 13.06 -14.29
C ASP A 51 27.70 13.06 -14.83
N GLN A 52 26.94 12.04 -14.52
CA GLN A 52 25.48 12.11 -14.44
C GLN A 52 25.10 11.83 -13.01
N GLU A 53 24.81 12.89 -12.27
CA GLU A 53 24.07 12.83 -11.02
C GLU A 53 22.72 12.17 -11.30
N GLY A 54 22.71 10.85 -11.20
CA GLY A 54 21.51 10.09 -10.99
C GLY A 54 21.14 10.26 -9.52
N THR A 55 20.13 11.08 -9.23
CA THR A 55 19.45 11.13 -7.93
C THR A 55 18.97 9.72 -7.62
N GLN A 56 19.79 8.97 -6.90
CA GLN A 56 19.38 7.73 -6.29
C GLN A 56 18.45 8.12 -5.15
N GLN A 57 17.15 8.02 -5.42
CA GLN A 57 16.14 7.99 -4.40
C GLN A 57 16.41 6.76 -3.54
N GLN A 58 17.18 6.97 -2.48
CA GLN A 58 17.43 5.97 -1.45
C GLN A 58 16.09 5.63 -0.82
N SER A 59 15.48 4.54 -1.28
CA SER A 59 14.46 3.84 -0.51
C SER A 59 15.12 3.40 0.78
N GLN A 60 14.97 4.19 1.83
CA GLN A 60 15.40 3.80 3.17
C GLN A 60 14.55 2.60 3.56
N THR A 61 15.17 1.44 3.53
CA THR A 61 14.62 0.23 4.15
C THR A 61 14.43 0.56 5.63
N PRO A 62 13.22 0.47 6.20
CA PRO A 62 13.01 0.74 7.63
C PRO A 62 13.98 -0.10 8.44
N SER A 63 14.73 0.52 9.34
CA SER A 63 15.60 -0.20 10.27
C SER A 63 14.73 -1.13 11.10
N ALA A 64 14.82 -2.43 10.84
CA ALA A 64 14.07 -3.46 11.55
C ALA A 64 14.39 -3.52 13.06
N ASP A 65 15.47 -2.86 13.47
CA ASP A 65 16.00 -2.91 14.84
C ASP A 65 15.29 -1.95 15.82
N LYS A 66 14.57 -0.92 15.32
CA LYS A 66 13.86 0.01 16.19
C LYS A 66 12.40 -0.40 16.34
N VAL A 67 11.96 -0.60 17.57
CA VAL A 67 10.54 -0.83 17.90
C VAL A 67 9.98 0.43 18.56
N LEU A 68 9.00 1.06 17.94
CA LEU A 68 8.29 2.21 18.50
C LEU A 68 7.19 1.75 19.45
N ALA A 69 6.44 0.72 19.06
CA ALA A 69 5.37 0.14 19.86
C ALA A 69 5.06 -1.30 19.41
N THR A 70 4.41 -2.02 20.31
CA THR A 70 3.87 -3.36 20.03
C THR A 70 2.45 -3.43 20.58
N ALA A 71 1.54 -3.98 19.79
CA ALA A 71 0.17 -4.29 20.20
C ALA A 71 -0.14 -5.75 19.89
N LYS A 72 -0.99 -6.37 20.72
CA LYS A 72 -1.38 -7.78 20.55
C LYS A 72 -2.89 -7.93 20.72
N ASP A 73 -3.49 -8.75 19.84
CA ASP A 73 -4.86 -9.19 19.94
C ASP A 73 -4.92 -10.68 19.61
N GLY A 74 -5.34 -11.47 20.59
CA GLY A 74 -5.24 -12.93 20.50
C GLY A 74 -3.81 -13.40 20.22
N ASP A 75 -3.64 -14.11 19.12
CA ASP A 75 -2.36 -14.67 18.69
C ASP A 75 -1.61 -13.74 17.70
N ILE A 76 -2.22 -12.63 17.29
CA ILE A 76 -1.63 -11.71 16.35
C ILE A 76 -0.90 -10.58 17.09
N THR A 77 0.34 -10.38 16.72
CA THR A 77 1.19 -9.31 17.28
C THR A 77 1.56 -8.34 16.17
N VAL A 78 1.31 -7.05 16.40
CA VAL A 78 1.77 -5.95 15.54
C VAL A 78 2.95 -5.28 16.19
N THR A 79 4.04 -5.16 15.46
CA THR A 79 5.20 -4.36 15.83
C THR A 79 5.28 -3.18 14.90
N ILE A 80 5.40 -1.96 15.45
CA ILE A 80 5.57 -0.73 14.69
C ILE A 80 7.03 -0.31 14.81
N ASN A 81 7.71 -0.19 13.67
CA ASN A 81 9.13 0.10 13.60
C ASN A 81 9.41 1.56 13.21
N SER A 82 8.56 2.17 12.38
CA SER A 82 8.70 3.57 12.00
C SER A 82 7.35 4.26 11.85
N ALA A 83 7.37 5.58 12.04
CA ALA A 83 6.31 6.50 11.68
C ALA A 83 6.99 7.79 11.20
N GLU A 84 7.09 7.96 9.90
CA GLU A 84 7.89 9.01 9.27
C GLU A 84 6.99 9.98 8.50
N ARG A 85 7.16 11.27 8.78
CA ARG A 85 6.52 12.34 8.04
C ARG A 85 7.38 12.69 6.84
N ASP A 86 6.80 12.68 5.66
CA ASP A 86 7.47 13.14 4.44
C ASP A 86 7.08 14.59 4.07
N GLN A 87 7.83 15.17 3.15
CA GLN A 87 7.60 16.53 2.67
C GLN A 87 6.33 16.64 1.80
N GLY A 88 5.76 15.51 1.38
CA GLY A 88 4.51 15.45 0.61
C GLY A 88 3.24 15.60 1.44
N GLY A 89 3.36 15.75 2.75
CA GLY A 89 2.21 15.90 3.65
C GLY A 89 1.59 14.58 4.08
N PHE A 90 2.36 13.51 4.07
CA PHE A 90 1.95 12.17 4.52
C PHE A 90 2.74 11.75 5.76
N VAL A 91 2.20 10.77 6.46
CA VAL A 91 2.93 9.98 7.44
C VAL A 91 2.87 8.52 6.99
N THR A 92 4.02 7.92 6.78
CA THR A 92 4.14 6.49 6.51
C THR A 92 4.48 5.77 7.81
N VAL A 93 3.60 4.87 8.23
CA VAL A 93 3.82 3.98 9.37
C VAL A 93 4.17 2.60 8.82
N SER A 94 5.22 1.99 9.35
CA SER A 94 5.64 0.66 8.93
C SER A 94 6.04 -0.23 10.09
N GLY A 95 6.00 -1.55 9.84
CA GLY A 95 6.31 -2.52 10.87
C GLY A 95 6.15 -3.96 10.39
N GLN A 96 5.90 -4.84 11.33
CA GLN A 96 5.67 -6.26 11.09
C GLN A 96 4.42 -6.74 11.81
N VAL A 97 3.74 -7.72 11.23
CA VAL A 97 2.72 -8.52 11.88
C VAL A 97 3.24 -9.94 12.02
N THR A 98 3.09 -10.52 13.19
CA THR A 98 3.49 -11.90 13.49
C THR A 98 2.26 -12.70 13.89
N ASN A 99 2.10 -13.87 13.29
CA ASN A 99 1.05 -14.82 13.63
C ASN A 99 1.62 -15.89 14.58
N GLY A 100 1.38 -15.73 15.88
CA GLY A 100 1.75 -16.70 16.91
C GLY A 100 0.73 -17.82 17.12
N GLY A 101 -0.35 -17.85 16.33
CA GLY A 101 -1.42 -18.85 16.45
C GLY A 101 -1.13 -20.16 15.71
N SER A 102 -2.11 -21.04 15.72
CA SER A 102 -2.05 -22.35 15.05
C SER A 102 -2.73 -22.38 13.69
N SER A 103 -3.43 -21.33 13.31
CA SER A 103 -4.15 -21.18 12.03
C SER A 103 -3.59 -20.03 11.21
N SER A 104 -3.74 -20.11 9.88
CA SER A 104 -3.34 -19.01 9.00
C SER A 104 -4.20 -17.76 9.23
N TRP A 105 -3.56 -16.60 9.30
CA TRP A 105 -4.21 -15.31 9.42
C TRP A 105 -4.25 -14.58 8.06
N LEU A 106 -5.33 -13.87 7.77
CA LEU A 106 -5.59 -13.22 6.48
C LEU A 106 -5.84 -11.70 6.59
N GLY A 107 -5.77 -11.14 7.78
CA GLY A 107 -6.02 -9.70 8.00
C GLY A 107 -7.46 -9.25 7.76
N ALA A 108 -8.43 -10.15 7.80
CA ALA A 108 -9.83 -9.82 7.51
C ALA A 108 -10.42 -8.79 8.47
N ASP A 109 -10.03 -8.85 9.74
CA ASP A 109 -10.53 -7.95 10.80
C ASP A 109 -9.90 -6.55 10.76
N TRP A 110 -8.91 -6.35 9.88
CA TRP A 110 -8.20 -5.08 9.72
C TRP A 110 -8.68 -4.25 8.55
N GLN A 111 -9.58 -4.80 7.74
CA GLN A 111 -10.21 -4.05 6.65
C GLN A 111 -11.16 -2.98 7.17
N SER A 112 -11.38 -1.96 6.35
CA SER A 112 -12.40 -0.95 6.63
C SER A 112 -13.82 -1.53 6.49
N ASN A 113 -14.74 -1.03 7.32
CA ASN A 113 -16.17 -1.31 7.19
C ASN A 113 -16.86 -0.43 6.13
N GLU A 114 -16.13 0.48 5.49
CA GLU A 114 -16.65 1.33 4.43
C GLU A 114 -16.86 0.50 3.15
N THR A 115 -18.05 0.58 2.57
CA THR A 115 -18.43 -0.17 1.36
C THR A 115 -17.47 0.09 0.21
N GLU A 116 -17.00 1.33 0.06
CA GLU A 116 -16.05 1.76 -0.97
C GLU A 116 -14.67 1.12 -0.83
N LEU A 117 -14.31 0.69 0.38
CA LEU A 117 -13.03 0.04 0.69
C LEU A 117 -13.13 -1.49 0.75
N ALA A 118 -14.30 -2.07 0.56
CA ALA A 118 -14.51 -3.53 0.62
C ALA A 118 -13.60 -4.31 -0.34
N ALA A 119 -13.26 -3.73 -1.49
CA ALA A 119 -12.36 -4.34 -2.47
C ALA A 119 -10.91 -4.50 -1.98
N ASN A 120 -10.52 -3.82 -0.89
CA ASN A 120 -9.18 -3.94 -0.32
C ASN A 120 -8.96 -5.26 0.42
N GLY A 121 -10.04 -5.95 0.82
CA GLY A 121 -9.97 -7.25 1.50
C GLY A 121 -9.13 -7.20 2.78
N GLY A 122 -8.41 -8.28 3.08
CA GLY A 122 -7.51 -8.36 4.23
C GLY A 122 -6.32 -7.41 4.09
N SER A 123 -6.47 -6.19 4.54
CA SER A 123 -5.48 -5.12 4.43
C SER A 123 -5.56 -4.16 5.61
N LEU A 124 -4.62 -3.22 5.68
CA LEU A 124 -4.63 -2.14 6.67
C LEU A 124 -5.61 -1.00 6.32
N SER A 125 -6.56 -1.20 5.41
CA SER A 125 -7.50 -0.15 5.00
C SER A 125 -8.38 0.40 6.15
N GLY A 126 -8.55 -0.38 7.22
CA GLY A 126 -9.24 0.06 8.44
C GLY A 126 -8.36 0.70 9.50
N ALA A 127 -7.05 0.83 9.25
CA ALA A 127 -6.14 1.45 10.20
C ALA A 127 -6.36 2.98 10.29
N SER A 128 -5.95 3.55 11.42
CA SER A 128 -6.04 4.98 11.64
C SER A 128 -4.96 5.49 12.60
N LEU A 129 -4.64 6.79 12.49
CA LEU A 129 -3.90 7.53 13.50
C LEU A 129 -4.87 8.42 14.27
N VAL A 130 -4.78 8.45 15.59
CA VAL A 130 -5.60 9.28 16.46
C VAL A 130 -4.72 10.28 17.20
N ASP A 131 -4.94 11.55 16.92
CA ASP A 131 -4.38 12.68 17.69
C ASP A 131 -5.38 13.03 18.81
N GLU A 132 -5.07 12.59 20.02
CA GLU A 132 -5.94 12.84 21.17
C GLU A 132 -5.98 14.32 21.59
N LYS A 133 -4.88 15.04 21.39
CA LYS A 133 -4.79 16.46 21.71
C LYS A 133 -5.60 17.30 20.74
N GLY A 134 -5.40 17.06 19.44
CA GLY A 134 -6.12 17.76 18.36
C GLY A 134 -7.54 17.23 18.14
N LYS A 135 -7.95 16.15 18.83
CA LYS A 135 -9.25 15.48 18.65
C LYS A 135 -9.52 15.09 17.19
N LYS A 136 -8.52 14.61 16.51
CA LYS A 136 -8.59 14.22 15.10
C LYS A 136 -8.22 12.77 14.88
N LYS A 137 -8.92 12.15 13.94
CA LYS A 137 -8.63 10.81 13.43
C LYS A 137 -8.24 10.91 11.96
N TYR A 138 -7.10 10.34 11.61
CA TYR A 138 -6.57 10.29 10.25
C TYR A 138 -6.73 8.87 9.73
N LEU A 139 -7.46 8.71 8.64
CA LEU A 139 -7.69 7.42 8.00
C LEU A 139 -6.60 7.14 6.99
N VAL A 140 -6.42 5.86 6.66
CA VAL A 140 -5.50 5.44 5.59
C VAL A 140 -5.84 6.13 4.29
N LEU A 141 -4.83 6.63 3.60
CA LEU A 141 -4.97 7.22 2.28
C LEU A 141 -5.42 6.19 1.25
N ARG A 142 -6.13 6.65 0.24
CA ARG A 142 -6.61 5.84 -0.88
C ARG A 142 -6.40 6.55 -2.21
N ASP A 143 -6.21 5.78 -3.26
CA ASP A 143 -6.18 6.30 -4.61
C ASP A 143 -7.60 6.60 -5.14
N THR A 144 -7.67 7.14 -6.35
CA THR A 144 -8.94 7.47 -7.02
C THR A 144 -9.82 6.25 -7.34
N SER A 145 -9.26 5.04 -7.25
CA SER A 145 -9.96 3.77 -7.43
C SER A 145 -10.44 3.17 -6.10
N GLY A 146 -10.24 3.87 -4.98
CA GLY A 146 -10.58 3.39 -3.64
C GLY A 146 -9.59 2.36 -3.08
N ARG A 147 -8.42 2.13 -3.72
CA ARG A 147 -7.39 1.23 -3.17
C ARG A 147 -6.61 1.97 -2.10
N CYS A 148 -6.44 1.33 -0.93
CA CYS A 148 -5.66 1.92 0.13
C CYS A 148 -4.16 2.01 -0.24
N LEU A 149 -3.50 3.05 0.22
CA LEU A 149 -2.04 3.16 0.20
C LEU A 149 -1.50 2.42 1.42
N CYS A 150 -1.68 1.10 1.41
CA CYS A 150 -1.35 0.23 2.52
C CYS A 150 -1.08 -1.21 2.05
N THR A 151 -0.46 -2.00 2.92
CA THR A 151 -0.24 -3.42 2.66
C THR A 151 -1.56 -4.18 2.66
N LYS A 152 -1.75 -4.96 1.61
CA LYS A 152 -2.72 -6.04 1.55
C LYS A 152 -2.02 -7.34 1.92
N PHE A 153 -2.56 -8.02 2.93
CA PHE A 153 -1.98 -9.27 3.38
C PHE A 153 -2.41 -10.43 2.47
N SER A 154 -1.45 -11.28 2.19
CA SER A 154 -1.70 -12.65 1.78
C SER A 154 -1.86 -13.51 3.05
N ARG A 155 -1.68 -14.80 2.90
CA ARG A 155 -1.71 -15.71 4.06
C ARG A 155 -0.44 -15.56 4.90
N VAL A 156 -0.58 -15.20 6.18
CA VAL A 156 0.49 -15.29 7.19
C VAL A 156 0.28 -16.59 7.96
N ARG A 157 1.22 -17.53 7.80
CA ARG A 157 1.14 -18.86 8.41
C ARG A 157 1.45 -18.81 9.89
N PRO A 158 1.10 -19.85 10.66
CA PRO A 158 1.56 -20.01 12.03
C PRO A 158 3.07 -19.83 12.15
N GLY A 159 3.51 -18.97 13.06
CA GLY A 159 4.91 -18.64 13.29
C GLY A 159 5.54 -17.66 12.31
N ASP A 160 4.88 -17.34 11.19
CA ASP A 160 5.42 -16.41 10.20
C ASP A 160 5.17 -14.94 10.59
N SER A 161 6.01 -14.09 10.03
CA SER A 161 5.85 -12.63 10.08
C SER A 161 5.74 -12.06 8.68
N SER A 162 5.05 -10.92 8.55
CA SER A 162 4.92 -10.16 7.30
C SER A 162 5.14 -8.69 7.57
N SER A 163 5.99 -8.06 6.77
CA SER A 163 6.17 -6.60 6.81
C SER A 163 4.93 -5.90 6.27
N TRP A 164 4.68 -4.72 6.81
CA TRP A 164 3.56 -3.90 6.39
C TRP A 164 3.88 -2.41 6.43
N PHE A 165 3.12 -1.63 5.68
CA PHE A 165 3.05 -0.17 5.76
C PHE A 165 1.61 0.31 5.59
N ALA A 166 1.35 1.53 6.06
CA ALA A 166 0.14 2.30 5.77
C ALA A 166 0.48 3.78 5.74
N GLN A 167 -0.11 4.51 4.78
CA GLN A 167 0.07 5.95 4.63
C GLN A 167 -1.17 6.70 5.09
N PHE A 168 -0.93 7.80 5.79
CA PHE A 168 -1.97 8.66 6.36
C PHE A 168 -1.72 10.11 5.97
N PRO A 169 -2.76 10.98 5.94
CA PRO A 169 -2.53 12.41 5.91
C PRO A 169 -1.70 12.83 7.12
N ALA A 170 -0.70 13.66 6.92
CA ALA A 170 0.13 14.12 8.03
C ALA A 170 -0.68 14.99 9.01
N PRO A 171 -0.64 14.70 10.32
CA PRO A 171 -1.08 15.64 11.34
C PRO A 171 -0.29 16.96 11.23
N PRO A 172 -0.76 18.07 11.81
CA PRO A 172 0.02 19.32 11.88
C PRO A 172 1.43 19.08 12.46
N ALA A 173 2.41 19.85 12.02
CA ALA A 173 3.82 19.68 12.41
C ALA A 173 4.05 19.63 13.93
N GLY A 174 3.22 20.33 14.73
CA GLY A 174 3.28 20.27 16.19
C GLY A 174 2.74 18.97 16.82
N THR A 175 2.12 18.10 16.03
CA THR A 175 1.65 16.79 16.49
C THR A 175 2.73 15.75 16.24
N THR A 176 3.49 15.43 17.28
CA THR A 176 4.59 14.46 17.22
C THR A 176 4.23 13.10 17.80
N LYS A 177 3.06 12.98 18.44
CA LYS A 177 2.58 11.72 19.06
C LYS A 177 1.16 11.45 18.64
N VAL A 178 0.90 10.21 18.24
CA VAL A 178 -0.42 9.71 17.86
C VAL A 178 -0.61 8.28 18.36
N ASN A 179 -1.85 7.82 18.42
CA ASN A 179 -2.16 6.41 18.65
C ASN A 179 -2.48 5.74 17.31
N PHE A 180 -1.71 4.72 16.94
CA PHE A 180 -2.05 3.83 15.85
C PHE A 180 -3.12 2.84 16.30
N GLN A 181 -4.14 2.65 15.48
CA GLN A 181 -5.24 1.73 15.74
C GLN A 181 -5.55 0.91 14.49
N VAL A 182 -5.78 -0.39 14.65
CA VAL A 182 -6.22 -1.29 13.57
C VAL A 182 -7.01 -2.46 14.15
N GLY A 183 -8.14 -2.78 13.52
CA GLY A 183 -9.02 -3.86 13.97
C GLY A 183 -9.38 -3.78 15.46
N GLY A 184 -9.31 -4.91 16.16
CA GLY A 184 -9.52 -5.02 17.61
C GLY A 184 -8.27 -4.78 18.46
N MET A 185 -7.12 -4.40 17.84
CA MET A 185 -5.88 -4.16 18.58
C MET A 185 -6.01 -3.01 19.57
N PRO A 186 -5.37 -3.13 20.77
CA PRO A 186 -5.22 -1.99 21.66
C PRO A 186 -4.50 -0.83 20.95
N PRO A 187 -4.89 0.43 21.22
CA PRO A 187 -4.21 1.59 20.66
C PRO A 187 -2.71 1.58 20.99
N ALA A 188 -1.86 1.75 20.00
CA ALA A 188 -0.42 1.79 20.14
C ALA A 188 0.08 3.25 20.01
N ALA A 189 0.59 3.82 21.10
CA ALA A 189 1.16 5.16 21.11
C ALA A 189 2.51 5.16 20.39
N ILE A 190 2.66 6.01 19.37
CA ILE A 190 3.87 6.12 18.56
C ILE A 190 4.29 7.58 18.41
N GLU A 191 5.58 7.78 18.19
CA GLU A 191 6.16 9.10 17.86
C GLU A 191 6.39 9.20 16.36
N ILE A 192 6.00 10.33 15.79
CA ILE A 192 6.25 10.67 14.39
C ILE A 192 7.61 11.35 14.32
N SER A 193 8.51 10.83 13.48
CA SER A 193 9.78 11.45 13.11
C SER A 193 9.63 12.25 11.81
N GLU A 194 10.50 13.23 11.63
CA GLU A 194 10.65 13.90 10.34
C GLU A 194 11.57 13.06 9.46
N GLY A 195 11.17 12.88 8.19
CA GLY A 195 11.93 12.16 7.17
C GLY A 195 12.89 13.06 6.40
#